data_5aee87d918249b94fff58b10ee48cede
#
_entry.id   5aee87d918249b94fff58b10ee48cede
#
_cell.length_a   1.000
_cell.length_b   1.000
_cell.length_c   1.000
_cell.angle_alpha   90.00
_cell.angle_beta   90.00
_cell.angle_gamma   90.00
#
_symmetry.space_group_name_H-M   'P 1'
#
loop_
_entity.id
_entity.type
_entity.pdbx_description
1 polymer ?
#
loop_
_entity_poly.entity_id
_entity_poly.type
_entity_poly.pdbx_seq_one_letter_code
_entity_poly.pdbx_strand_id
1 'polypeptide(L)'
;MVLFVNGCVRENSRTLELAQAVLESIGDTTEEVRLYPDGPEGLDAEKLRLREELLAAKAYDHPMFRFAKQFAAADTIVMAAPYWDLAFPAKMRAYLEEITVSGITFQYGANDIPQGLCKAKRLVYVTTAGGPIVQDFGFAYVETLARLFYGISDTFLVKAEGLDIWGNDPSEILEQAKREIPTILNM
;
A
#
# COMPACT_ATOMS: atom_id res chain seq x y z
N MET A 1 12.73 -9.40 -1.87
CA MET A 1 11.54 -9.74 -1.02
C MET A 1 10.46 -8.70 -1.23
N VAL A 2 9.25 -9.14 -1.55
CA VAL A 2 8.06 -8.30 -1.70
C VAL A 2 7.35 -8.17 -0.36
N LEU A 3 7.03 -6.96 0.07
CA LEU A 3 6.06 -6.72 1.13
C LEU A 3 4.67 -6.55 0.50
N PHE A 4 3.77 -7.48 0.81
CA PHE A 4 2.38 -7.42 0.38
C PHE A 4 1.49 -6.88 1.48
N VAL A 5 0.96 -5.67 1.31
CA VAL A 5 0.01 -5.03 2.23
C VAL A 5 -1.40 -5.30 1.73
N ASN A 6 -2.07 -6.23 2.39
CA ASN A 6 -3.40 -6.70 2.02
C ASN A 6 -4.50 -5.94 2.78
N GLY A 7 -5.10 -4.96 2.13
CA GLY A 7 -6.25 -4.18 2.62
C GLY A 7 -7.61 -4.74 2.21
N CYS A 8 -7.66 -5.97 1.67
CA CYS A 8 -8.91 -6.60 1.26
C CYS A 8 -9.69 -7.12 2.46
N VAL A 9 -10.96 -6.72 2.57
CA VAL A 9 -11.83 -7.07 3.71
C VAL A 9 -12.51 -8.41 3.53
N ARG A 10 -12.87 -8.77 2.28
CA ARG A 10 -13.62 -9.98 1.96
C ARG A 10 -12.67 -11.12 1.62
N GLU A 11 -12.98 -12.35 2.05
CA GLU A 11 -12.22 -13.54 1.68
C GLU A 11 -12.20 -13.77 0.16
N ASN A 12 -13.36 -13.62 -0.50
CA ASN A 12 -13.48 -13.71 -1.95
C ASN A 12 -13.37 -12.33 -2.60
N SER A 13 -12.23 -11.66 -2.38
CA SER A 13 -11.99 -10.32 -2.90
C SER A 13 -11.40 -10.37 -4.32
N ARG A 14 -12.09 -9.76 -5.28
CA ARG A 14 -11.58 -9.57 -6.65
C ARG A 14 -10.27 -8.76 -6.67
N THR A 15 -10.11 -7.82 -5.73
CA THR A 15 -8.86 -7.09 -5.56
C THR A 15 -7.72 -7.99 -5.10
N LEU A 16 -8.01 -8.93 -4.18
CA LEU A 16 -7.01 -9.91 -3.73
C LEU A 16 -6.60 -10.85 -4.86
N GLU A 17 -7.57 -11.32 -5.66
CA GLU A 17 -7.32 -12.16 -6.83
C GLU A 17 -6.38 -11.45 -7.84
N LEU A 18 -6.65 -10.18 -8.14
CA LEU A 18 -5.78 -9.39 -9.02
C LEU A 18 -4.40 -9.15 -8.41
N ALA A 19 -4.32 -8.92 -7.09
CA ALA A 19 -3.04 -8.75 -6.39
C ALA A 19 -2.21 -10.03 -6.38
N GLN A 20 -2.83 -11.21 -6.26
CA GLN A 20 -2.12 -12.49 -6.37
C GLN A 20 -1.47 -12.66 -7.74
N ALA A 21 -2.17 -12.29 -8.82
CA ALA A 21 -1.57 -12.31 -10.17
C ALA A 21 -0.38 -11.34 -10.31
N VAL A 22 -0.42 -10.18 -9.64
CA VAL A 22 0.73 -9.26 -9.56
C VAL A 22 1.91 -9.91 -8.83
N LEU A 23 1.67 -10.54 -7.68
CA LEU A 23 2.72 -11.21 -6.90
C LEU A 23 3.34 -12.38 -7.68
N GLU A 24 2.54 -13.17 -8.37
CA GLU A 24 2.99 -14.26 -9.26
C GLU A 24 3.85 -13.71 -10.40
N SER A 25 3.44 -12.60 -11.01
CA SER A 25 4.21 -11.96 -12.09
C SER A 25 5.57 -11.43 -11.60
N ILE A 26 5.65 -10.89 -10.38
CA ILE A 26 6.92 -10.45 -9.78
C ILE A 26 7.83 -11.65 -9.44
N GLY A 27 7.27 -12.77 -8.96
CA GLY A 27 7.99 -14.04 -8.77
C GLY A 27 9.04 -14.04 -7.66
N ASP A 28 8.95 -13.12 -6.67
CA ASP A 28 9.90 -13.05 -5.54
C ASP A 28 9.22 -13.53 -4.24
N THR A 29 10.03 -13.80 -3.21
CA THR A 29 9.53 -14.16 -1.88
C THR A 29 8.66 -13.05 -1.32
N THR A 30 7.51 -13.41 -0.76
CA THR A 30 6.50 -12.45 -0.29
C THR A 30 6.29 -12.59 1.21
N GLU A 31 6.31 -11.45 1.90
CA GLU A 31 5.85 -11.30 3.27
C GLU A 31 4.52 -10.52 3.26
N GLU A 32 3.46 -11.09 3.86
CA GLU A 32 2.13 -10.49 3.86
C GLU A 32 1.83 -9.79 5.18
N VAL A 33 1.32 -8.55 5.09
CA VAL A 33 0.66 -7.82 6.17
C VAL A 33 -0.82 -7.75 5.87
N ARG A 34 -1.63 -8.53 6.59
CA ARG A 34 -3.09 -8.47 6.55
C ARG A 34 -3.60 -7.34 7.42
N LEU A 35 -4.39 -6.45 6.82
CA LEU A 35 -5.01 -5.35 7.56
C LEU A 35 -6.36 -5.72 8.18
N TYR A 36 -6.98 -6.82 7.75
CA TYR A 36 -8.25 -7.31 8.28
C TYR A 36 -8.14 -8.79 8.69
N PRO A 37 -8.68 -9.19 9.86
CA PRO A 37 -9.33 -8.31 10.85
C PRO A 37 -8.37 -7.53 11.76
N ASP A 38 -7.11 -7.98 11.93
CA ASP A 38 -6.22 -7.63 13.04
C ASP A 38 -5.17 -6.55 12.72
N GLY A 39 -5.36 -5.80 11.65
CA GLY A 39 -4.47 -4.69 11.28
C GLY A 39 -4.56 -3.48 12.20
N PRO A 40 -3.73 -2.46 11.97
CA PRO A 40 -3.67 -1.27 12.81
C PRO A 40 -5.00 -0.51 12.87
N GLU A 41 -5.24 0.14 14.01
CA GLU A 41 -6.45 0.93 14.26
C GLU A 41 -6.21 2.45 14.19
N GLY A 42 -5.02 2.84 13.73
CA GLY A 42 -4.61 4.24 13.70
C GLY A 42 -4.06 4.74 15.04
N LEU A 43 -3.67 6.01 15.05
CA LEU A 43 -3.07 6.66 16.20
C LEU A 43 -4.17 7.35 17.02
N ASP A 44 -4.32 6.94 18.29
CA ASP A 44 -5.01 7.69 19.32
C ASP A 44 -4.03 8.58 20.11
N ALA A 45 -4.54 9.33 21.09
CA ALA A 45 -3.73 10.26 21.88
C ALA A 45 -2.63 9.55 22.69
N GLU A 46 -2.90 8.33 23.20
CA GLU A 46 -1.93 7.56 23.98
C GLU A 46 -0.82 7.00 23.10
N LYS A 47 -1.18 6.39 21.98
CA LYS A 47 -0.22 5.91 20.97
C LYS A 47 0.63 7.04 20.41
N LEU A 48 0.02 8.21 20.15
CA LEU A 48 0.75 9.36 19.65
C LEU A 48 1.80 9.84 20.67
N ARG A 49 1.43 9.99 21.94
CA ARG A 49 2.34 10.37 23.02
C ARG A 49 3.51 9.38 23.17
N LEU A 50 3.21 8.06 23.18
CA LEU A 50 4.23 7.02 23.23
C LEU A 50 5.18 7.11 22.03
N ARG A 51 4.62 7.30 20.82
CA ARG A 51 5.41 7.47 19.59
C ARG A 51 6.37 8.64 19.70
N GLU A 52 5.92 9.79 20.19
CA GLU A 52 6.76 11.00 20.36
C GLU A 52 7.89 10.75 21.37
N GLU A 53 7.60 10.11 22.51
CA GLU A 53 8.60 9.75 23.52
C GLU A 53 9.67 8.80 22.93
N LEU A 54 9.26 7.77 22.18
CA LEU A 54 10.17 6.82 21.56
C LEU A 54 11.02 7.45 20.46
N LEU A 55 10.46 8.37 19.66
CA LEU A 55 11.19 9.10 18.63
C LEU A 55 12.23 10.04 19.25
N ALA A 56 11.88 10.77 20.32
CA ALA A 56 12.81 11.63 21.04
C ALA A 56 13.98 10.82 21.64
N ALA A 57 13.70 9.61 22.13
CA ALA A 57 14.71 8.68 22.66
C ALA A 57 15.46 7.92 21.55
N LYS A 58 15.10 8.05 20.28
CA LYS A 58 15.60 7.25 19.14
C LYS A 58 15.45 5.74 19.35
N ALA A 59 14.42 5.32 20.08
CA ALA A 59 14.14 3.93 20.43
C ALA A 59 13.42 3.20 19.26
N TYR A 60 14.02 3.21 18.08
CA TYR A 60 13.46 2.66 16.84
C TYR A 60 13.21 1.15 16.86
N ASP A 61 13.80 0.43 17.84
CA ASP A 61 13.58 -1.02 17.98
C ASP A 61 12.29 -1.38 18.73
N HIS A 62 11.57 -0.39 19.26
CA HIS A 62 10.31 -0.64 19.94
C HIS A 62 9.28 -1.30 19.00
N PRO A 63 8.50 -2.30 19.50
CA PRO A 63 7.51 -3.03 18.68
C PRO A 63 6.46 -2.14 18.00
N MET A 64 6.19 -0.95 18.49
CA MET A 64 5.32 0.03 17.86
C MET A 64 5.73 0.34 16.42
N PHE A 65 7.03 0.31 16.11
CA PHE A 65 7.56 0.63 14.79
C PHE A 65 7.70 -0.58 13.86
N ARG A 66 7.15 -1.74 14.23
CA ARG A 66 7.30 -2.99 13.45
C ARG A 66 6.90 -2.82 11.99
N PHE A 67 5.74 -2.19 11.71
CA PHE A 67 5.26 -1.99 10.34
C PHE A 67 6.14 -1.00 9.55
N ALA A 68 6.59 0.07 10.19
CA ALA A 68 7.49 1.04 9.56
C ALA A 68 8.83 0.41 9.19
N LYS A 69 9.40 -0.41 10.08
CA LYS A 69 10.67 -1.14 9.84
C LYS A 69 10.51 -2.18 8.73
N GLN A 70 9.42 -2.94 8.74
CA GLN A 70 9.11 -3.94 7.71
C GLN A 70 8.96 -3.27 6.34
N PHE A 71 8.20 -2.15 6.27
CA PHE A 71 8.01 -1.37 5.06
C PHE A 71 9.33 -0.80 4.52
N ALA A 72 10.15 -0.22 5.41
CA ALA A 72 11.44 0.37 5.03
C ALA A 72 12.45 -0.67 4.50
N ALA A 73 12.37 -1.91 4.97
CA ALA A 73 13.32 -2.99 4.64
C ALA A 73 12.97 -3.75 3.34
N ALA A 74 11.75 -3.65 2.84
CA ALA A 74 11.30 -4.36 1.66
C ALA A 74 12.00 -3.88 0.37
N ASP A 75 12.16 -4.78 -0.61
CA ASP A 75 12.73 -4.45 -1.93
C ASP A 75 11.67 -3.91 -2.91
N THR A 76 10.45 -4.44 -2.79
CA THR A 76 9.27 -4.05 -3.57
C THR A 76 8.06 -4.02 -2.65
N ILE A 77 7.17 -3.07 -2.86
CA ILE A 77 5.91 -2.94 -2.13
C ILE A 77 4.75 -3.25 -3.07
N VAL A 78 3.85 -4.14 -2.66
CA VAL A 78 2.55 -4.34 -3.29
C VAL A 78 1.47 -4.01 -2.28
N MET A 79 0.60 -3.04 -2.60
CA MET A 79 -0.51 -2.64 -1.75
C MET A 79 -1.81 -2.94 -2.47
N ALA A 80 -2.68 -3.77 -1.89
CA ALA A 80 -3.98 -4.08 -2.46
C ALA A 80 -5.11 -3.56 -1.58
N ALA A 81 -5.99 -2.76 -2.17
CA ALA A 81 -7.17 -2.24 -1.49
C ALA A 81 -8.34 -2.06 -2.47
N PRO A 82 -9.56 -2.50 -2.12
CA PRO A 82 -10.73 -2.22 -2.93
C PRO A 82 -11.01 -0.72 -2.96
N TYR A 83 -11.56 -0.24 -4.08
CA TYR A 83 -11.96 1.14 -4.24
C TYR A 83 -13.28 1.39 -3.49
N TRP A 84 -13.16 2.02 -2.33
CA TRP A 84 -14.28 2.40 -1.48
C TRP A 84 -14.29 3.90 -1.25
N ASP A 85 -15.45 4.51 -1.44
CA ASP A 85 -15.67 5.93 -1.14
C ASP A 85 -14.61 6.86 -1.76
N LEU A 86 -14.29 6.59 -3.03
CA LEU A 86 -13.28 7.29 -3.84
C LEU A 86 -11.81 7.04 -3.42
N ALA A 87 -11.56 6.14 -2.45
CA ALA A 87 -10.24 5.84 -1.92
C ALA A 87 -10.06 4.34 -1.58
N PHE A 88 -9.74 4.04 -0.33
CA PHE A 88 -9.49 2.70 0.20
C PHE A 88 -10.10 2.52 1.60
N PRO A 89 -10.25 1.26 2.11
CA PRO A 89 -10.78 0.99 3.44
C PRO A 89 -9.95 1.64 4.56
N ALA A 90 -10.62 2.00 5.67
CA ALA A 90 -10.04 2.77 6.78
C ALA A 90 -8.74 2.19 7.37
N LYS A 91 -8.61 0.85 7.46
CA LYS A 91 -7.37 0.24 7.98
C LYS A 91 -6.14 0.44 7.07
N MET A 92 -6.33 0.67 5.78
CA MET A 92 -5.24 1.09 4.90
C MET A 92 -4.72 2.49 5.30
N ARG A 93 -5.63 3.42 5.65
CA ARG A 93 -5.24 4.73 6.17
C ARG A 93 -4.48 4.61 7.49
N ALA A 94 -5.00 3.81 8.43
CA ALA A 94 -4.35 3.54 9.70
C ALA A 94 -2.94 2.96 9.52
N TYR A 95 -2.78 2.01 8.58
CA TYR A 95 -1.47 1.45 8.24
C TYR A 95 -0.51 2.52 7.72
N LEU A 96 -0.96 3.39 6.80
CA LEU A 96 -0.13 4.48 6.27
C LEU A 96 0.29 5.48 7.36
N GLU A 97 -0.57 5.74 8.36
CA GLU A 97 -0.20 6.55 9.53
C GLU A 97 0.88 5.89 10.39
N GLU A 98 0.78 4.57 10.60
CA GLU A 98 1.77 3.83 11.41
C GLU A 98 3.12 3.70 10.73
N ILE A 99 3.18 3.59 9.40
CA ILE A 99 4.44 3.46 8.69
C ILE A 99 5.14 4.78 8.40
N THR A 100 4.42 5.91 8.41
CA THR A 100 5.03 7.22 8.13
C THR A 100 5.75 7.73 9.37
N VAL A 101 7.00 7.29 9.56
CA VAL A 101 7.81 7.52 10.77
C VAL A 101 9.13 8.18 10.43
N SER A 102 9.35 9.38 11.01
CA SER A 102 10.63 10.07 10.88
C SER A 102 11.76 9.29 11.55
N GLY A 103 12.87 9.13 10.85
CA GLY A 103 14.02 8.31 11.27
C GLY A 103 13.93 6.83 10.88
N ILE A 104 12.80 6.37 10.29
CA ILE A 104 12.63 4.98 9.82
C ILE A 104 12.30 4.92 8.33
N THR A 105 11.16 5.50 7.91
CA THR A 105 10.73 5.48 6.51
C THR A 105 11.12 6.76 5.76
N PHE A 106 11.32 7.84 6.48
CA PHE A 106 11.82 9.10 5.95
C PHE A 106 12.56 9.90 7.03
N GLN A 107 13.22 10.97 6.63
CA GLN A 107 13.76 12.00 7.53
C GLN A 107 13.61 13.37 6.87
N TYR A 108 13.69 14.43 7.66
CA TYR A 108 13.82 15.77 7.09
C TYR A 108 15.28 16.07 6.80
N GLY A 109 15.55 16.47 5.55
CA GLY A 109 16.86 16.95 5.11
C GLY A 109 17.06 18.43 5.34
N ALA A 110 18.06 19.01 4.67
CA ALA A 110 18.24 20.44 4.63
C ALA A 110 17.00 21.13 4.02
N ASN A 111 16.60 22.27 4.57
CA ASN A 111 15.40 23.03 4.16
C ASN A 111 14.06 22.34 4.44
N ASP A 112 14.01 21.45 5.43
CA ASP A 112 12.79 20.75 5.86
C ASP A 112 12.10 19.93 4.75
N ILE A 113 12.86 19.51 3.75
CA ILE A 113 12.35 18.64 2.66
C ILE A 113 12.46 17.19 3.11
N PRO A 114 11.35 16.39 3.02
CA PRO A 114 11.42 14.97 3.31
C PRO A 114 12.39 14.24 2.39
N GLN A 115 13.15 13.31 2.95
CA GLN A 115 14.04 12.39 2.26
C GLN A 115 13.67 10.97 2.64
N GLY A 116 13.36 10.15 1.65
CA GLY A 116 12.97 8.75 1.87
C GLY A 116 14.13 7.89 2.33
N LEU A 117 13.84 7.01 3.27
CA LEU A 117 14.79 6.04 3.83
C LEU A 117 14.45 4.59 3.45
N CYS A 118 13.36 4.37 2.71
CA CYS A 118 12.95 3.03 2.30
C CYS A 118 13.90 2.46 1.25
N LYS A 119 14.16 1.15 1.37
CA LYS A 119 14.98 0.39 0.42
C LYS A 119 14.29 0.23 -0.94
N ALA A 120 12.96 0.01 -0.93
CA ALA A 120 12.15 -0.20 -2.13
C ALA A 120 12.31 0.97 -3.11
N LYS A 121 12.35 0.63 -4.40
CA LYS A 121 12.27 1.61 -5.50
C LYS A 121 10.98 1.47 -6.30
N ARG A 122 10.26 0.36 -6.09
CA ARG A 122 9.02 0.02 -6.78
C ARG A 122 7.87 -0.15 -5.79
N LEU A 123 6.72 0.47 -6.10
CA LEU A 123 5.45 0.26 -5.43
C LEU A 123 4.37 -0.02 -6.47
N VAL A 124 3.64 -1.12 -6.28
CA VAL A 124 2.48 -1.49 -7.10
C VAL A 124 1.23 -1.35 -6.25
N TYR A 125 0.31 -0.49 -6.66
CA TYR A 125 -1.00 -0.38 -6.04
C TYR A 125 -2.03 -1.13 -6.87
N VAL A 126 -2.79 -2.03 -6.22
CA VAL A 126 -3.79 -2.87 -6.86
C VAL A 126 -5.16 -2.52 -6.32
N THR A 127 -6.10 -2.23 -7.21
CA THR A 127 -7.47 -1.88 -6.82
C THR A 127 -8.51 -2.44 -7.78
N THR A 128 -9.72 -2.66 -7.26
CA THR A 128 -10.89 -2.98 -8.10
C THR A 128 -12.10 -2.17 -7.65
N ALA A 129 -12.94 -1.82 -8.62
CA ALA A 129 -14.15 -1.03 -8.41
C ALA A 129 -15.36 -1.66 -9.10
N GLY A 130 -16.51 -1.62 -8.44
CA GLY A 130 -17.80 -2.03 -9.04
C GLY A 130 -18.23 -1.14 -10.19
N GLY A 131 -18.09 0.18 -10.04
CA GLY A 131 -18.33 1.19 -11.07
C GLY A 131 -17.03 1.73 -11.68
N PRO A 132 -17.10 2.85 -12.44
CA PRO A 132 -15.92 3.52 -12.95
C PRO A 132 -15.16 4.25 -11.83
N ILE A 133 -13.84 4.29 -11.91
CA ILE A 133 -12.98 5.09 -11.03
C ILE A 133 -12.92 6.51 -11.61
N VAL A 134 -13.82 7.38 -11.14
CA VAL A 134 -13.93 8.76 -11.64
C VAL A 134 -12.96 9.73 -10.99
N GLN A 135 -12.60 9.47 -9.74
CA GLN A 135 -11.61 10.23 -8.97
C GLN A 135 -10.89 9.25 -8.05
N ASP A 136 -9.59 9.12 -8.23
CA ASP A 136 -8.78 8.18 -7.44
C ASP A 136 -7.97 8.92 -6.37
N PHE A 137 -8.55 9.02 -5.17
CA PHE A 137 -7.81 9.49 -3.99
C PHE A 137 -7.01 8.38 -3.30
N GLY A 138 -7.22 7.12 -3.68
CA GLY A 138 -6.47 5.98 -3.13
C GLY A 138 -5.06 5.92 -3.69
N PHE A 139 -4.93 5.64 -4.98
CA PHE A 139 -3.61 5.56 -5.63
C PHE A 139 -2.87 6.88 -5.59
N ALA A 140 -3.52 8.00 -5.92
CA ALA A 140 -2.87 9.31 -5.91
C ALA A 140 -2.30 9.68 -4.53
N TYR A 141 -3.00 9.31 -3.45
CA TYR A 141 -2.50 9.51 -2.09
C TYR A 141 -1.27 8.63 -1.79
N VAL A 142 -1.35 7.32 -2.10
CA VAL A 142 -0.24 6.38 -1.89
C VAL A 142 0.98 6.76 -2.74
N GLU A 143 0.78 7.09 -4.01
CA GLU A 143 1.84 7.55 -4.92
C GLU A 143 2.53 8.81 -4.38
N THR A 144 1.75 9.79 -3.89
CA THR A 144 2.29 11.01 -3.31
C THR A 144 3.16 10.72 -2.09
N LEU A 145 2.70 9.87 -1.16
CA LEU A 145 3.51 9.44 -0.01
C LEU A 145 4.77 8.69 -0.44
N ALA A 146 4.63 7.76 -1.41
CA ALA A 146 5.74 6.97 -1.92
C ALA A 146 6.87 7.86 -2.44
N ARG A 147 6.53 8.84 -3.26
CA ARG A 147 7.52 9.74 -3.88
C ARG A 147 8.07 10.78 -2.92
N LEU A 148 7.20 11.44 -2.13
CA LEU A 148 7.63 12.57 -1.27
C LEU A 148 8.28 12.09 0.03
N PHE A 149 7.75 11.02 0.65
CA PHE A 149 8.21 10.58 1.97
C PHE A 149 9.08 9.35 1.92
N TYR A 150 8.75 8.33 1.10
CA TYR A 150 9.44 7.04 1.20
C TYR A 150 10.62 6.89 0.23
N GLY A 151 10.75 7.81 -0.75
CA GLY A 151 11.82 7.76 -1.75
C GLY A 151 11.63 6.64 -2.78
N ILE A 152 10.37 6.23 -3.01
CA ILE A 152 9.97 5.23 -3.99
C ILE A 152 9.53 5.94 -5.27
N SER A 153 10.34 5.85 -6.32
CA SER A 153 10.13 6.59 -7.58
C SER A 153 9.18 5.88 -8.54
N ASP A 154 9.25 4.54 -8.60
CA ASP A 154 8.54 3.73 -9.58
C ASP A 154 7.20 3.27 -8.98
N THR A 155 6.13 3.97 -9.30
CA THR A 155 4.78 3.69 -8.81
C THR A 155 3.89 3.23 -9.95
N PHE A 156 3.20 2.10 -9.76
CA PHE A 156 2.37 1.46 -10.76
C PHE A 156 0.96 1.25 -10.21
N LEU A 157 -0.04 1.47 -11.07
CA LEU A 157 -1.45 1.19 -10.78
C LEU A 157 -1.90 -0.01 -11.62
N VAL A 158 -2.30 -1.09 -10.96
CA VAL A 158 -3.02 -2.22 -11.58
C VAL A 158 -4.47 -2.15 -11.12
N LYS A 159 -5.41 -2.01 -12.05
CA LYS A 159 -6.82 -1.84 -11.70
C LYS A 159 -7.76 -2.66 -12.57
N ALA A 160 -8.92 -2.99 -12.02
CA ALA A 160 -10.08 -3.47 -12.76
C ALA A 160 -11.33 -2.69 -12.30
N GLU A 161 -12.08 -2.11 -13.22
CA GLU A 161 -13.24 -1.26 -12.92
C GLU A 161 -14.48 -1.67 -13.73
N GLY A 162 -15.65 -1.26 -13.27
CA GLY A 162 -16.91 -1.62 -13.93
C GLY A 162 -17.40 -3.04 -13.63
N LEU A 163 -16.90 -3.65 -12.55
CA LEU A 163 -17.14 -5.06 -12.21
C LEU A 163 -18.60 -5.36 -11.78
N ASP A 164 -19.37 -4.35 -11.41
CA ASP A 164 -20.78 -4.47 -11.01
C ASP A 164 -21.72 -3.72 -11.96
N ILE A 165 -21.23 -3.26 -13.11
CA ILE A 165 -22.06 -2.61 -14.14
C ILE A 165 -22.88 -3.69 -14.86
N TRP A 166 -24.17 -3.45 -14.97
CA TRP A 166 -25.08 -4.37 -15.67
C TRP A 166 -24.64 -4.59 -17.12
N GLY A 167 -24.56 -5.85 -17.53
CA GLY A 167 -24.12 -6.26 -18.86
C GLY A 167 -22.62 -6.52 -18.99
N ASN A 168 -21.82 -6.19 -17.97
CA ASN A 168 -20.41 -6.56 -17.92
C ASN A 168 -20.21 -7.99 -17.41
N ASP A 169 -19.14 -8.64 -17.87
CA ASP A 169 -18.63 -9.89 -17.28
C ASP A 169 -17.44 -9.57 -16.37
N PRO A 170 -17.59 -9.65 -15.02
CA PRO A 170 -16.50 -9.37 -14.09
C PRO A 170 -15.28 -10.29 -14.28
N SER A 171 -15.49 -11.53 -14.71
CA SER A 171 -14.40 -12.49 -14.92
C SER A 171 -13.55 -12.10 -16.13
N GLU A 172 -14.19 -11.67 -17.22
CA GLU A 172 -13.49 -11.21 -18.42
C GLU A 172 -12.69 -9.94 -18.13
N ILE A 173 -13.26 -8.99 -17.39
CA ILE A 173 -12.59 -7.74 -16.99
C ILE A 173 -11.36 -8.07 -16.13
N LEU A 174 -11.47 -8.96 -15.14
CA LEU A 174 -10.33 -9.36 -14.29
C LEU A 174 -9.24 -10.06 -15.11
N GLU A 175 -9.60 -10.98 -15.99
CA GLU A 175 -8.66 -11.68 -16.85
C GLU A 175 -7.94 -10.71 -17.82
N GLN A 176 -8.65 -9.69 -18.32
CA GLN A 176 -8.02 -8.64 -19.11
C GLN A 176 -7.00 -7.84 -18.27
N ALA A 177 -7.37 -7.40 -17.05
CA ALA A 177 -6.47 -6.70 -16.16
C ALA A 177 -5.22 -7.53 -15.80
N LYS A 178 -5.38 -8.84 -15.57
CA LYS A 178 -4.25 -9.76 -15.33
C LYS A 178 -3.29 -9.84 -16.54
N ARG A 179 -3.82 -9.91 -17.76
CA ARG A 179 -2.99 -9.94 -18.99
C ARG A 179 -2.16 -8.67 -19.19
N GLU A 180 -2.60 -7.55 -18.66
CA GLU A 180 -1.91 -6.26 -18.78
C GLU A 180 -0.79 -6.06 -17.76
N ILE A 181 -0.73 -6.88 -16.69
CA ILE A 181 0.27 -6.76 -15.63
C ILE A 181 1.71 -6.66 -16.15
N PRO A 182 2.21 -7.56 -17.04
CA PRO A 182 3.59 -7.47 -17.49
C PRO A 182 3.91 -6.15 -18.19
N THR A 183 2.96 -5.65 -18.98
CA THR A 183 3.10 -4.36 -19.68
C THR A 183 3.11 -3.18 -18.70
N ILE A 184 2.20 -3.18 -17.72
CA ILE A 184 2.12 -2.12 -16.70
C ILE A 184 3.40 -2.08 -15.87
N LEU A 185 3.93 -3.24 -15.49
CA LEU A 185 5.12 -3.33 -14.64
C LEU A 185 6.45 -3.23 -15.41
N ASN A 186 6.41 -3.02 -16.71
CA ASN A 186 7.60 -2.99 -17.60
C ASN A 186 8.48 -4.25 -17.46
N MET A 187 7.85 -5.42 -17.52
CA MET A 187 8.48 -6.73 -17.33
C MET A 187 8.55 -7.51 -18.63
#